data_4429f21fa03acca1b73dd62c4793442c
#
_entry.id   4429f21fa03acca1b73dd62c4793442c
#
_cell.length_a   1.000
_cell.length_b   1.000
_cell.length_c   1.000
_cell.angle_alpha   90.00
_cell.angle_beta   90.00
_cell.angle_gamma   90.00
#
_symmetry.space_group_name_H-M   'P 1'
#
loop_
_entity.id
_entity.type
_entity.pdbx_description
1 polymer ?
#
loop_
_entity_poly.entity_id
_entity_poly.type
_entity_poly.pdbx_seq_one_letter_code
_entity_poly.pdbx_strand_id
1 'polypeptide(L)'
;MTYTRIVGSFIYLCNNNQITIHIMIKQLITAIAIAAISCTGVAQSTVYMTRDITPESLVKIYEAVGRKAHGKVAVKISTGEPGGHNYLKPELIKGLVQKVNGTIVECNTAYGGRRSNTEEHLKAAREHGFFDIADVDIMDGAGEIKLPVRDTTHIKYNLVGANLANYDFLINLAHFKGHAMAGLGGVLKNQSIGIASANGKAYIHTAGYTDKLKGMWSHTGDQDGFLESMAAAAQSVADHFGDNI
;
A
#
# COMPACT_ATOMS: atom_id res chain seq x y z
N MET A 1 -16.12 43.60 51.77
CA MET A 1 -15.62 44.27 50.55
C MET A 1 -14.92 43.22 49.71
N THR A 2 -15.47 42.92 48.57
CA THR A 2 -14.93 41.88 47.69
C THR A 2 -13.93 42.51 46.75
N TYR A 3 -12.70 42.08 46.78
CA TYR A 3 -11.68 42.55 45.82
C TYR A 3 -11.53 41.55 44.69
N THR A 4 -11.60 42.09 43.52
CA THR A 4 -11.33 41.33 42.30
C THR A 4 -10.02 41.81 41.69
N ARG A 5 -9.08 40.89 41.52
CA ARG A 5 -7.83 41.18 40.83
C ARG A 5 -7.73 40.29 39.61
N ILE A 6 -7.43 40.90 38.49
CA ILE A 6 -7.18 40.18 37.23
C ILE A 6 -5.66 40.10 37.06
N VAL A 7 -5.14 38.90 36.92
CA VAL A 7 -3.75 38.65 36.56
C VAL A 7 -3.76 37.69 35.36
N GLY A 8 -3.47 38.23 34.20
CA GLY A 8 -3.67 37.48 32.96
C GLY A 8 -5.15 37.13 32.76
N SER A 9 -5.46 35.89 32.49
CA SER A 9 -6.81 35.38 32.27
C SER A 9 -7.53 34.92 33.57
N PHE A 10 -7.03 35.27 34.74
CA PHE A 10 -7.54 34.76 36.02
C PHE A 10 -8.21 35.87 36.82
N ILE A 11 -9.38 35.59 37.35
CA ILE A 11 -10.08 36.43 38.29
C ILE A 11 -10.05 35.78 39.67
N TYR A 12 -9.45 36.44 40.65
CA TYR A 12 -9.49 36.02 42.05
C TYR A 12 -10.54 36.81 42.78
N LEU A 13 -11.48 36.13 43.42
CA LEU A 13 -12.47 36.71 44.31
C LEU A 13 -12.12 36.32 45.74
N CYS A 14 -11.64 37.27 46.51
CA CYS A 14 -11.48 37.08 47.96
C CYS A 14 -12.87 37.07 48.60
N ASN A 15 -13.23 36.02 49.31
CA ASN A 15 -14.47 35.74 50.04
C ASN A 15 -15.59 35.01 49.29
N ASN A 16 -15.33 34.37 48.14
CA ASN A 16 -16.34 33.51 47.56
C ASN A 16 -15.71 32.18 47.08
N ASN A 17 -15.54 31.25 48.03
CA ASN A 17 -14.92 29.94 47.79
C ASN A 17 -15.53 29.15 46.63
N GLN A 18 -16.81 29.32 46.39
CA GLN A 18 -17.53 28.61 45.30
C GLN A 18 -17.07 29.07 43.94
N ILE A 19 -16.90 30.37 43.71
CA ILE A 19 -16.45 30.92 42.42
C ILE A 19 -14.98 30.58 42.18
N THR A 20 -14.13 30.64 43.18
CA THR A 20 -12.72 30.27 43.11
C THR A 20 -12.56 28.80 42.71
N ILE A 21 -13.31 27.90 43.38
CA ILE A 21 -13.30 26.47 43.06
C ILE A 21 -13.75 26.22 41.64
N HIS A 22 -14.80 26.90 41.16
CA HIS A 22 -15.34 26.72 39.80
C HIS A 22 -14.34 27.17 38.70
N ILE A 23 -13.62 28.25 38.96
CA ILE A 23 -12.57 28.74 38.05
C ILE A 23 -11.38 27.76 38.04
N MET A 24 -10.95 27.27 39.17
CA MET A 24 -9.86 26.29 39.25
C MET A 24 -10.22 24.97 38.55
N ILE A 25 -11.44 24.48 38.68
CA ILE A 25 -11.90 23.28 38.01
C ILE A 25 -11.91 23.48 36.47
N LYS A 26 -12.43 24.61 35.98
CA LYS A 26 -12.39 24.91 34.55
C LYS A 26 -10.97 24.97 34.02
N GLN A 27 -10.04 25.57 34.73
CA GLN A 27 -8.64 25.64 34.31
C GLN A 27 -7.94 24.29 34.35
N LEU A 28 -8.25 23.46 35.33
CA LEU A 28 -7.74 22.09 35.40
C LEU A 28 -8.26 21.28 34.22
N ILE A 29 -9.55 21.38 33.87
CA ILE A 29 -10.13 20.72 32.70
C ILE A 29 -9.48 21.22 31.43
N THR A 30 -9.26 22.53 31.29
CA THR A 30 -8.59 23.11 30.09
C THR A 30 -7.14 22.65 30.02
N ALA A 31 -6.40 22.61 31.11
CA ALA A 31 -5.03 22.12 31.16
C ALA A 31 -4.94 20.62 30.80
N ILE A 32 -5.87 19.82 31.32
CA ILE A 32 -5.97 18.39 31.00
C ILE A 32 -6.32 18.19 29.49
N ALA A 33 -7.25 19.00 28.95
CA ALA A 33 -7.60 18.94 27.55
C ALA A 33 -6.42 19.34 26.64
N ILE A 34 -5.68 20.39 26.99
CA ILE A 34 -4.46 20.80 26.26
C ILE A 34 -3.38 19.72 26.38
N ALA A 35 -3.17 19.13 27.55
CA ALA A 35 -2.22 18.04 27.73
C ALA A 35 -2.62 16.78 26.95
N ALA A 36 -3.92 16.47 26.89
CA ALA A 36 -4.43 15.34 26.08
C ALA A 36 -4.24 15.57 24.56
N ILE A 37 -4.41 16.80 24.09
CA ILE A 37 -4.15 17.17 22.69
C ILE A 37 -2.64 17.13 22.38
N SER A 38 -1.80 17.50 23.34
CA SER A 38 -0.33 17.42 23.17
C SER A 38 0.21 15.99 23.20
N CYS A 39 -0.58 15.03 23.71
CA CYS A 39 -0.23 13.61 23.74
C CYS A 39 -0.69 12.83 22.50
N THR A 40 -1.34 13.47 21.53
CA THR A 40 -1.47 12.88 20.20
C THR A 40 -0.11 12.97 19.51
N GLY A 41 0.86 12.21 19.99
CA GLY A 41 2.11 12.01 19.30
C GLY A 41 1.77 11.49 17.90
N VAL A 42 2.15 12.23 16.88
CA VAL A 42 2.16 11.70 15.53
C VAL A 42 3.04 10.45 15.62
N ALA A 43 2.43 9.27 15.47
CA ALA A 43 3.17 8.03 15.50
C ALA A 43 4.22 8.09 14.37
N GLN A 44 5.47 8.27 14.76
CA GLN A 44 6.57 8.34 13.80
C GLN A 44 6.79 6.94 13.26
N SER A 45 6.51 6.76 11.97
CA SER A 45 6.75 5.49 11.29
C SER A 45 8.25 5.22 11.19
N THR A 46 8.68 4.06 11.65
CA THR A 46 10.07 3.63 11.50
C THR A 46 10.29 3.07 10.10
N VAL A 47 11.33 3.54 9.42
CA VAL A 47 11.78 3.03 8.13
C VAL A 47 13.12 2.33 8.33
N TYR A 48 13.20 1.10 7.87
CA TYR A 48 14.44 0.30 7.88
C TYR A 48 15.10 0.36 6.52
N MET A 49 16.41 0.59 6.49
CA MET A 49 17.21 0.71 5.27
C MET A 49 18.53 -0.05 5.40
N THR A 50 18.96 -0.66 4.31
CA THR A 50 20.32 -1.22 4.16
C THR A 50 20.95 -0.70 2.88
N ARG A 51 22.29 -0.63 2.87
CA ARG A 51 23.07 -0.37 1.65
C ARG A 51 23.49 -1.66 0.95
N ASP A 52 23.43 -2.78 1.67
CA ASP A 52 23.82 -4.08 1.15
C ASP A 52 22.63 -4.74 0.47
N ILE A 53 22.69 -4.86 -0.84
CA ILE A 53 21.64 -5.52 -1.64
C ILE A 53 22.04 -6.99 -1.78
N THR A 54 21.76 -7.77 -0.73
CA THR A 54 22.03 -9.21 -0.65
C THR A 54 20.81 -9.97 -0.16
N PRO A 55 20.70 -11.29 -0.43
CA PRO A 55 19.60 -12.11 0.09
C PRO A 55 19.50 -12.05 1.62
N GLU A 56 20.62 -12.05 2.31
CA GLU A 56 20.69 -11.99 3.79
C GLU A 56 20.19 -10.64 4.32
N SER A 57 20.56 -9.56 3.65
CA SER A 57 20.11 -8.21 4.03
C SER A 57 18.61 -8.04 3.82
N LEU A 58 18.03 -8.61 2.76
CA LEU A 58 16.58 -8.59 2.53
C LEU A 58 15.83 -9.32 3.66
N VAL A 59 16.34 -10.48 4.09
CA VAL A 59 15.77 -11.22 5.24
C VAL A 59 15.90 -10.40 6.53
N LYS A 60 17.04 -9.75 6.78
CA LYS A 60 17.24 -8.89 7.96
C LYS A 60 16.28 -7.70 7.98
N ILE A 61 16.03 -7.07 6.82
CA ILE A 61 15.03 -5.98 6.73
C ILE A 61 13.63 -6.50 7.08
N TYR A 62 13.22 -7.64 6.52
CA TYR A 62 11.96 -8.28 6.86
C TYR A 62 11.83 -8.53 8.38
N GLU A 63 12.88 -9.08 9.01
CA GLU A 63 12.89 -9.33 10.45
C GLU A 63 12.84 -8.03 11.28
N ALA A 64 13.53 -6.98 10.83
CA ALA A 64 13.54 -5.68 11.49
C ALA A 64 12.19 -5.00 11.49
N VAL A 65 11.36 -5.18 10.44
CA VAL A 65 9.99 -4.67 10.37
C VAL A 65 9.12 -5.25 11.49
N GLY A 66 9.44 -6.46 11.99
CA GLY A 66 8.80 -7.08 13.14
C GLY A 66 7.39 -7.60 12.89
N ARG A 67 6.89 -7.55 11.67
CA ARG A 67 5.61 -8.15 11.25
C ARG A 67 5.86 -9.57 10.75
N LYS A 68 5.17 -10.53 11.33
CA LYS A 68 5.31 -11.95 10.94
C LYS A 68 4.24 -12.30 9.92
N ALA A 69 4.68 -12.73 8.73
CA ALA A 69 3.79 -13.30 7.74
C ALA A 69 3.06 -14.53 8.32
N HIS A 70 1.80 -14.69 7.99
CA HIS A 70 0.94 -15.77 8.47
C HIS A 70 0.00 -16.26 7.37
N GLY A 71 -0.59 -17.45 7.55
CA GLY A 71 -1.49 -18.02 6.57
C GLY A 71 -0.84 -18.25 5.22
N LYS A 72 -1.59 -18.06 4.15
CA LYS A 72 -1.13 -18.15 2.77
C LYS A 72 -0.52 -16.81 2.36
N VAL A 73 0.77 -16.79 2.08
CA VAL A 73 1.52 -15.54 1.85
C VAL A 73 1.68 -15.28 0.36
N ALA A 74 1.17 -14.13 -0.10
CA ALA A 74 1.45 -13.58 -1.41
C ALA A 74 2.72 -12.74 -1.39
N VAL A 75 3.70 -13.05 -2.22
CA VAL A 75 4.88 -12.21 -2.43
C VAL A 75 4.73 -11.51 -3.79
N LYS A 76 4.28 -10.26 -3.74
CA LYS A 76 4.04 -9.47 -4.96
C LYS A 76 5.32 -8.86 -5.50
N ILE A 77 5.65 -9.24 -6.71
CA ILE A 77 6.78 -8.69 -7.46
C ILE A 77 6.33 -8.22 -8.84
N SER A 78 7.25 -7.68 -9.63
CA SER A 78 7.14 -7.62 -11.09
C SER A 78 8.12 -8.60 -11.70
N THR A 79 7.61 -9.59 -12.42
CA THR A 79 8.41 -10.68 -13.00
C THR A 79 9.32 -10.23 -14.14
N GLY A 80 9.16 -8.99 -14.61
CA GLY A 80 9.98 -8.43 -15.70
C GLY A 80 9.45 -8.80 -17.09
N GLU A 81 9.84 -8.01 -18.08
CA GLU A 81 9.48 -8.30 -19.49
C GLU A 81 10.32 -9.46 -20.04
N PRO A 82 9.73 -10.32 -20.89
CA PRO A 82 10.45 -11.42 -21.52
C PRO A 82 11.73 -10.93 -22.22
N GLY A 83 12.85 -11.59 -21.94
CA GLY A 83 14.18 -11.18 -22.43
C GLY A 83 14.76 -9.94 -21.78
N GLY A 84 14.03 -9.29 -20.85
CA GLY A 84 14.52 -8.16 -20.08
C GLY A 84 15.40 -8.60 -18.89
N HIS A 85 16.10 -7.64 -18.29
CA HIS A 85 17.00 -7.89 -17.16
C HIS A 85 16.67 -7.03 -15.91
N ASN A 86 15.72 -6.10 -16.03
CA ASN A 86 15.38 -5.11 -15.02
C ASN A 86 14.22 -5.59 -14.12
N TYR A 87 14.45 -6.67 -13.37
CA TYR A 87 13.54 -7.22 -12.36
C TYR A 87 14.33 -7.71 -11.15
N LEU A 88 13.66 -7.88 -10.03
CA LEU A 88 14.25 -8.48 -8.83
C LEU A 88 14.65 -9.92 -9.15
N LYS A 89 15.95 -10.21 -9.03
CA LYS A 89 16.47 -11.52 -9.39
C LYS A 89 15.97 -12.59 -8.40
N PRO A 90 15.62 -13.80 -8.86
CA PRO A 90 15.20 -14.89 -7.98
C PRO A 90 16.18 -15.16 -6.86
N GLU A 91 17.48 -15.13 -7.15
CA GLU A 91 18.55 -15.36 -6.17
C GLU A 91 18.49 -14.36 -5.01
N LEU A 92 18.17 -13.11 -5.29
CA LEU A 92 18.05 -12.04 -4.28
C LEU A 92 16.87 -12.30 -3.32
N ILE A 93 15.73 -12.71 -3.85
CA ILE A 93 14.49 -12.84 -3.08
C ILE A 93 14.24 -14.22 -2.50
N LYS A 94 14.94 -15.25 -2.98
CA LYS A 94 14.76 -16.66 -2.61
C LYS A 94 14.71 -16.87 -1.10
N GLY A 95 15.67 -16.32 -0.36
CA GLY A 95 15.78 -16.50 1.08
C GLY A 95 14.54 -15.99 1.83
N LEU A 96 14.00 -14.83 1.43
CA LEU A 96 12.77 -14.29 2.01
C LEU A 96 11.55 -15.10 1.60
N VAL A 97 11.37 -15.38 0.31
CA VAL A 97 10.21 -16.14 -0.21
C VAL A 97 10.10 -17.49 0.47
N GLN A 98 11.20 -18.22 0.59
CA GLN A 98 11.23 -19.53 1.26
C GLN A 98 11.02 -19.43 2.77
N LYS A 99 11.58 -18.39 3.42
CA LYS A 99 11.40 -18.16 4.85
C LYS A 99 9.92 -17.98 5.24
N VAL A 100 9.14 -17.33 4.39
CA VAL A 100 7.72 -17.08 4.65
C VAL A 100 6.80 -18.11 3.98
N ASN A 101 7.34 -19.13 3.33
CA ASN A 101 6.60 -20.11 2.52
C ASN A 101 5.63 -19.41 1.54
N GLY A 102 6.15 -18.39 0.85
CA GLY A 102 5.37 -17.50 0.00
C GLY A 102 5.19 -18.01 -1.42
N THR A 103 4.04 -17.68 -2.01
CA THR A 103 3.79 -17.81 -3.45
C THR A 103 4.11 -16.47 -4.12
N ILE A 104 4.86 -16.48 -5.20
CA ILE A 104 5.09 -15.30 -6.03
C ILE A 104 3.82 -14.99 -6.80
N VAL A 105 3.32 -13.75 -6.69
CA VAL A 105 2.07 -13.34 -7.32
C VAL A 105 2.24 -12.15 -8.28
N GLU A 106 1.50 -12.18 -9.38
CA GLU A 106 1.43 -11.13 -10.40
C GLU A 106 0.02 -11.10 -11.03
N CYS A 107 -0.24 -10.09 -11.85
CA CYS A 107 -1.39 -10.05 -12.77
C CYS A 107 -0.92 -9.70 -14.18
N ASN A 108 -1.69 -10.12 -15.18
CA ASN A 108 -1.44 -9.84 -16.56
C ASN A 108 -1.34 -8.35 -16.86
N THR A 109 -0.56 -7.97 -17.86
CA THR A 109 -0.44 -6.58 -18.31
C THR A 109 -1.66 -6.14 -19.12
N ALA A 110 -1.95 -4.84 -19.11
CA ALA A 110 -3.02 -4.25 -19.91
C ALA A 110 -2.58 -3.85 -21.32
N TYR A 111 -1.31 -4.00 -21.64
CA TYR A 111 -0.73 -3.76 -22.97
C TYR A 111 -0.29 -5.08 -23.59
N GLY A 112 -0.14 -5.08 -24.91
CA GLY A 112 0.27 -6.27 -25.66
C GLY A 112 1.63 -6.83 -25.23
N GLY A 113 1.91 -8.03 -25.64
CA GLY A 113 3.12 -8.78 -25.30
C GLY A 113 2.78 -10.07 -24.56
N ARG A 114 3.80 -10.89 -24.30
CA ARG A 114 3.60 -12.23 -23.68
C ARG A 114 2.93 -12.17 -22.31
N ARG A 115 3.18 -11.13 -21.53
CA ARG A 115 2.59 -10.96 -20.19
C ARG A 115 1.12 -10.51 -20.19
N SER A 116 0.51 -10.29 -21.34
CA SER A 116 -0.94 -10.03 -21.44
C SER A 116 -1.79 -11.31 -21.48
N ASN A 117 -1.15 -12.46 -21.57
CA ASN A 117 -1.76 -13.78 -21.57
C ASN A 117 -1.18 -14.62 -20.44
N THR A 118 -2.03 -15.25 -19.65
CA THR A 118 -1.63 -16.00 -18.44
C THR A 118 -0.63 -17.11 -18.73
N GLU A 119 -0.85 -17.92 -19.75
CA GLU A 119 0.06 -19.02 -20.10
C GLU A 119 1.44 -18.51 -20.51
N GLU A 120 1.49 -17.49 -21.36
CA GLU A 120 2.74 -16.89 -21.81
C GLU A 120 3.44 -16.10 -20.69
N HIS A 121 2.66 -15.51 -19.77
CA HIS A 121 3.21 -14.86 -18.57
C HIS A 121 3.88 -15.86 -17.62
N LEU A 122 3.25 -17.01 -17.39
CA LEU A 122 3.84 -18.11 -16.61
C LEU A 122 5.12 -18.66 -17.29
N LYS A 123 5.15 -18.77 -18.65
CA LYS A 123 6.37 -19.14 -19.38
C LYS A 123 7.48 -18.11 -19.18
N ALA A 124 7.17 -16.81 -19.27
CA ALA A 124 8.15 -15.75 -19.01
C ALA A 124 8.69 -15.79 -17.57
N ALA A 125 7.82 -16.01 -16.58
CA ALA A 125 8.24 -16.18 -15.19
C ALA A 125 9.15 -17.40 -14.99
N ARG A 126 8.90 -18.49 -15.72
CA ARG A 126 9.76 -19.69 -15.70
C ARG A 126 11.10 -19.40 -16.35
N GLU A 127 11.14 -18.76 -17.50
CA GLU A 127 12.36 -18.35 -18.20
C GLU A 127 13.25 -17.44 -17.31
N HIS A 128 12.65 -16.66 -16.42
CA HIS A 128 13.34 -15.80 -15.47
C HIS A 128 13.75 -16.52 -14.16
N GLY A 129 13.43 -17.82 -14.00
CA GLY A 129 13.85 -18.63 -12.88
C GLY A 129 12.99 -18.52 -11.60
N PHE A 130 11.81 -17.87 -11.67
CA PHE A 130 10.98 -17.71 -10.47
C PHE A 130 10.41 -19.03 -9.96
N PHE A 131 10.12 -19.98 -10.86
CA PHE A 131 9.65 -21.32 -10.48
C PHE A 131 10.72 -22.19 -9.78
N ASP A 132 11.98 -21.80 -9.85
CA ASP A 132 13.07 -22.50 -9.14
C ASP A 132 13.12 -22.15 -7.65
N ILE A 133 12.37 -21.14 -7.25
CA ILE A 133 12.39 -20.64 -5.86
C ILE A 133 11.04 -20.74 -5.13
N ALA A 134 9.92 -20.71 -5.85
CA ALA A 134 8.57 -20.80 -5.30
C ALA A 134 7.54 -21.08 -6.41
N ASP A 135 6.30 -21.38 -6.00
CA ASP A 135 5.14 -21.35 -6.90
C ASP A 135 4.89 -19.92 -7.40
N VAL A 136 4.35 -19.83 -8.61
CA VAL A 136 3.99 -18.55 -9.25
C VAL A 136 2.51 -18.57 -9.64
N ASP A 137 1.77 -17.55 -9.22
CA ASP A 137 0.35 -17.37 -9.51
C ASP A 137 0.13 -16.06 -10.26
N ILE A 138 -0.46 -16.15 -11.45
CA ILE A 138 -1.00 -14.99 -12.18
C ILE A 138 -2.45 -14.84 -11.77
N MET A 139 -2.68 -14.01 -10.75
CA MET A 139 -3.93 -13.95 -9.98
C MET A 139 -5.18 -13.66 -10.79
N ASP A 140 -5.06 -12.96 -11.92
CA ASP A 140 -6.18 -12.68 -12.83
C ASP A 140 -6.36 -13.73 -13.93
N GLY A 141 -5.59 -14.80 -13.91
CA GLY A 141 -5.77 -15.95 -14.79
C GLY A 141 -7.09 -16.69 -14.55
N ALA A 142 -7.63 -16.66 -13.33
CA ALA A 142 -8.92 -17.23 -12.96
C ALA A 142 -10.09 -16.21 -13.02
N GLY A 143 -9.82 -14.97 -13.46
CA GLY A 143 -10.80 -13.90 -13.50
C GLY A 143 -10.47 -12.75 -12.54
N GLU A 144 -11.47 -11.95 -12.21
CA GLU A 144 -11.29 -10.74 -11.41
C GLU A 144 -12.39 -10.59 -10.36
N ILE A 145 -12.07 -9.91 -9.25
CA ILE A 145 -13.00 -9.54 -8.19
C ILE A 145 -12.94 -8.04 -7.95
N LYS A 146 -14.01 -7.49 -7.35
CA LYS A 146 -14.08 -6.08 -6.94
C LYS A 146 -13.77 -5.97 -5.46
N LEU A 147 -12.79 -5.12 -5.13
CA LEU A 147 -12.56 -4.67 -3.78
C LEU A 147 -13.18 -3.28 -3.58
N PRO A 148 -13.67 -2.95 -2.37
CA PRO A 148 -14.13 -1.62 -2.04
C PRO A 148 -12.96 -0.63 -2.04
N VAL A 149 -13.21 0.61 -2.37
CA VAL A 149 -12.29 1.74 -2.23
C VAL A 149 -12.86 2.75 -1.26
N ARG A 150 -12.01 3.42 -0.48
CA ARG A 150 -12.44 4.49 0.45
C ARG A 150 -12.72 5.78 -0.30
N ASP A 151 -11.79 6.17 -1.16
CA ASP A 151 -11.95 7.33 -2.03
C ASP A 151 -12.57 6.90 -3.36
N THR A 152 -13.79 7.34 -3.58
CA THR A 152 -14.57 7.05 -4.78
C THR A 152 -14.64 8.23 -5.75
N THR A 153 -13.73 9.19 -5.66
CA THR A 153 -13.71 10.37 -6.55
C THR A 153 -13.58 9.94 -8.00
N HIS A 154 -12.64 9.08 -8.31
CA HIS A 154 -12.40 8.58 -9.67
C HIS A 154 -12.90 7.15 -9.85
N ILE A 155 -12.30 6.18 -9.17
CA ILE A 155 -12.69 4.77 -9.25
C ILE A 155 -13.75 4.44 -8.19
N LYS A 156 -14.74 3.62 -8.54
CA LYS A 156 -15.81 3.21 -7.60
C LYS A 156 -15.54 1.87 -6.91
N TYR A 157 -14.58 1.14 -7.42
CA TYR A 157 -14.08 -0.14 -6.92
C TYR A 157 -12.68 -0.38 -7.48
N ASN A 158 -11.94 -1.29 -6.89
CA ASN A 158 -10.68 -1.77 -7.43
C ASN A 158 -10.88 -3.17 -8.00
N LEU A 159 -10.62 -3.36 -9.30
CA LEU A 159 -10.66 -4.67 -9.96
C LEU A 159 -9.29 -5.34 -9.81
N VAL A 160 -9.24 -6.43 -9.08
CA VAL A 160 -8.01 -7.19 -8.81
C VAL A 160 -8.14 -8.62 -9.32
N GLY A 161 -7.03 -9.33 -9.45
CA GLY A 161 -7.05 -10.74 -9.81
C GLY A 161 -7.84 -11.57 -8.80
N ALA A 162 -8.69 -12.50 -9.29
CA ALA A 162 -9.60 -13.28 -8.44
C ALA A 162 -8.85 -14.09 -7.37
N ASN A 163 -7.67 -14.61 -7.71
CA ASN A 163 -6.87 -15.41 -6.78
C ASN A 163 -6.32 -14.61 -5.59
N LEU A 164 -6.40 -13.27 -5.60
CA LEU A 164 -6.02 -12.46 -4.44
C LEU A 164 -6.76 -12.90 -3.18
N ALA A 165 -8.03 -13.30 -3.31
CA ALA A 165 -8.86 -13.78 -2.21
C ALA A 165 -8.35 -15.08 -1.54
N ASN A 166 -7.37 -15.76 -2.14
CA ASN A 166 -6.79 -16.98 -1.60
C ASN A 166 -5.64 -16.73 -0.62
N TYR A 167 -5.23 -15.49 -0.41
CA TYR A 167 -4.07 -15.13 0.39
C TYR A 167 -4.48 -14.37 1.66
N ASP A 168 -3.75 -14.63 2.74
CA ASP A 168 -4.01 -14.04 4.06
C ASP A 168 -3.04 -12.91 4.39
N PHE A 169 -1.88 -12.86 3.71
CA PHE A 169 -0.82 -11.88 3.97
C PHE A 169 -0.12 -11.47 2.68
N LEU A 170 0.19 -10.18 2.55
CA LEU A 170 0.90 -9.63 1.40
C LEU A 170 2.29 -9.11 1.79
N ILE A 171 3.31 -9.57 1.08
CA ILE A 171 4.65 -8.97 1.07
C ILE A 171 4.86 -8.34 -0.31
N ASN A 172 5.08 -7.04 -0.32
CA ASN A 172 5.23 -6.28 -1.55
C ASN A 172 6.70 -5.95 -1.81
N LEU A 173 7.35 -6.71 -2.69
CA LEU A 173 8.73 -6.50 -3.10
C LEU A 173 8.77 -5.76 -4.44
N ALA A 174 9.15 -4.50 -4.42
CA ALA A 174 9.16 -3.67 -5.60
C ALA A 174 10.56 -3.28 -6.03
N HIS A 175 10.83 -3.40 -7.32
CA HIS A 175 11.96 -2.77 -7.97
C HIS A 175 11.69 -1.26 -8.12
N PHE A 176 12.58 -0.44 -7.60
CA PHE A 176 12.46 1.01 -7.61
C PHE A 176 13.03 1.60 -8.90
N LYS A 177 12.24 2.41 -9.60
CA LYS A 177 12.64 3.07 -10.85
C LYS A 177 11.82 4.31 -11.16
N GLY A 178 12.27 5.16 -12.06
CA GLY A 178 11.45 6.18 -12.70
C GLY A 178 10.32 5.55 -13.53
N HIS A 179 9.21 6.27 -13.66
CA HIS A 179 8.07 5.83 -14.46
C HIS A 179 7.41 7.03 -15.17
N ALA A 180 7.19 6.89 -16.49
CA ALA A 180 6.71 8.00 -17.33
C ALA A 180 5.36 8.58 -16.84
N MET A 181 4.38 7.74 -16.50
CA MET A 181 3.06 8.20 -16.06
C MET A 181 2.95 8.41 -14.55
N ALA A 182 3.60 7.57 -13.73
CA ALA A 182 3.48 7.64 -12.28
C ALA A 182 4.61 8.43 -11.61
N GLY A 183 5.54 9.03 -12.37
CA GLY A 183 6.76 9.64 -11.86
C GLY A 183 7.69 8.61 -11.24
N LEU A 184 7.17 7.80 -10.31
CA LEU A 184 7.87 6.77 -9.56
C LEU A 184 7.23 5.39 -9.76
N GLY A 185 8.05 4.39 -10.08
CA GLY A 185 7.69 2.97 -10.06
C GLY A 185 8.30 2.32 -8.82
N GLY A 186 7.49 1.99 -7.84
CA GLY A 186 7.90 1.37 -6.57
C GLY A 186 6.73 0.61 -5.94
N VAL A 187 6.75 0.51 -4.60
CA VAL A 187 5.79 -0.30 -3.82
C VAL A 187 4.35 0.12 -4.10
N LEU A 188 4.03 1.43 -4.08
CA LEU A 188 2.67 1.91 -4.32
C LEU A 188 2.13 1.46 -5.68
N LYS A 189 2.94 1.60 -6.74
CA LYS A 189 2.56 1.16 -8.08
C LYS A 189 2.45 -0.36 -8.18
N ASN A 190 3.34 -1.10 -7.53
CA ASN A 190 3.29 -2.55 -7.51
C ASN A 190 2.05 -3.08 -6.78
N GLN A 191 1.60 -2.39 -5.73
CA GLN A 191 0.40 -2.72 -4.96
C GLN A 191 -0.90 -2.32 -5.68
N SER A 192 -0.92 -1.20 -6.38
CA SER A 192 -2.09 -0.75 -7.14
C SER A 192 -2.16 -1.42 -8.52
N ILE A 193 -1.40 -0.90 -9.48
CA ILE A 193 -1.38 -1.40 -10.87
C ILE A 193 -0.93 -2.87 -10.94
N GLY A 194 0.03 -3.28 -10.10
CA GLY A 194 0.57 -4.64 -10.13
C GLY A 194 -0.42 -5.71 -9.69
N ILE A 195 -1.35 -5.40 -8.77
CA ILE A 195 -2.37 -6.33 -8.24
C ILE A 195 -3.69 -6.22 -9.03
N ALA A 196 -3.94 -5.07 -9.66
CA ALA A 196 -5.11 -4.90 -10.51
C ALA A 196 -5.11 -5.94 -11.65
N SER A 197 -6.27 -6.49 -11.99
CA SER A 197 -6.45 -7.29 -13.21
C SER A 197 -6.14 -6.48 -14.46
N ALA A 198 -6.07 -7.10 -15.61
CA ALA A 198 -5.87 -6.36 -16.87
C ALA A 198 -6.94 -5.25 -17.06
N ASN A 199 -8.22 -5.55 -16.79
CA ASN A 199 -9.30 -4.57 -16.80
C ASN A 199 -9.18 -3.53 -15.68
N GLY A 200 -8.77 -3.95 -14.48
CA GLY A 200 -8.50 -3.05 -13.37
C GLY A 200 -7.39 -2.04 -13.67
N LYS A 201 -6.35 -2.48 -14.38
CA LYS A 201 -5.30 -1.57 -14.87
C LYS A 201 -5.89 -0.51 -15.82
N ALA A 202 -6.79 -0.91 -16.73
CA ALA A 202 -7.48 0.04 -17.60
C ALA A 202 -8.28 1.05 -16.79
N TYR A 203 -9.01 0.58 -15.78
CA TYR A 203 -9.87 1.42 -14.93
C TYR A 203 -9.05 2.47 -14.15
N ILE A 204 -7.92 2.07 -13.58
CA ILE A 204 -7.02 2.99 -12.86
C ILE A 204 -6.36 3.98 -13.83
N HIS A 205 -5.83 3.52 -14.99
CA HIS A 205 -5.15 4.39 -15.94
C HIS A 205 -6.06 5.43 -16.59
N THR A 206 -7.37 5.17 -16.65
CA THR A 206 -8.37 6.08 -17.20
C THR A 206 -9.12 6.87 -16.14
N ALA A 207 -8.61 6.91 -14.89
CA ALA A 207 -9.27 7.59 -13.78
C ALA A 207 -10.76 7.21 -13.64
N GLY A 208 -11.09 5.94 -13.80
CA GLY A 208 -12.45 5.44 -13.67
C GLY A 208 -13.34 5.58 -14.92
N TYR A 209 -12.81 6.06 -16.03
CA TYR A 209 -13.61 6.22 -17.26
C TYR A 209 -14.07 4.87 -17.84
N THR A 210 -13.17 3.89 -17.93
CA THR A 210 -13.49 2.57 -18.47
C THR A 210 -12.73 1.45 -17.77
N ASP A 211 -13.42 0.36 -17.48
CA ASP A 211 -12.86 -0.90 -17.00
C ASP A 211 -12.63 -1.91 -18.15
N LYS A 212 -12.49 -1.44 -19.38
CA LYS A 212 -12.22 -2.26 -20.57
C LYS A 212 -10.90 -1.86 -21.21
N LEU A 213 -10.14 -2.85 -21.66
CA LEU A 213 -8.87 -2.62 -22.37
C LEU A 213 -9.08 -1.86 -23.68
N LYS A 214 -10.21 -2.12 -24.35
CA LYS A 214 -10.56 -1.43 -25.59
C LYS A 214 -10.79 0.05 -25.34
N GLY A 215 -10.04 0.89 -26.00
CA GLY A 215 -10.14 2.36 -25.86
C GLY A 215 -9.43 2.95 -24.64
N MET A 216 -8.77 2.14 -23.81
CA MET A 216 -8.03 2.62 -22.64
C MET A 216 -7.10 3.78 -22.97
N TRP A 217 -6.27 3.64 -24.00
CA TRP A 217 -5.27 4.63 -24.37
C TRP A 217 -5.82 5.97 -24.88
N SER A 218 -7.09 6.00 -25.27
CA SER A 218 -7.76 7.25 -25.68
C SER A 218 -8.21 8.11 -24.47
N HIS A 219 -8.09 7.61 -23.25
CA HIS A 219 -8.60 8.24 -22.04
C HIS A 219 -7.56 8.31 -20.90
N THR A 220 -6.27 8.29 -21.23
CA THR A 220 -5.17 8.30 -20.25
C THR A 220 -4.56 9.69 -20.04
N GLY A 221 -5.23 10.76 -20.43
CA GLY A 221 -4.70 12.13 -20.36
C GLY A 221 -4.81 12.81 -19.00
N ASP A 222 -5.65 12.29 -18.09
CA ASP A 222 -5.81 12.83 -16.73
C ASP A 222 -4.72 12.27 -15.80
N GLN A 223 -3.65 13.04 -15.65
CA GLN A 223 -2.50 12.66 -14.82
C GLN A 223 -2.84 12.61 -13.33
N ASP A 224 -3.55 13.60 -12.83
CA ASP A 224 -3.89 13.69 -11.40
C ASP A 224 -4.92 12.62 -11.05
N GLY A 225 -5.97 12.47 -11.86
CA GLY A 225 -6.96 11.41 -11.68
C GLY A 225 -6.37 10.01 -11.73
N PHE A 226 -5.36 9.78 -12.58
CA PHE A 226 -4.61 8.52 -12.60
C PHE A 226 -3.85 8.28 -11.28
N LEU A 227 -3.14 9.29 -10.76
CA LEU A 227 -2.37 9.17 -9.52
C LEU A 227 -3.27 8.96 -8.30
N GLU A 228 -4.38 9.68 -8.23
CA GLU A 228 -5.38 9.53 -7.16
C GLU A 228 -6.06 8.15 -7.24
N SER A 229 -6.42 7.69 -8.43
CA SER A 229 -6.96 6.33 -8.63
C SER A 229 -5.95 5.25 -8.21
N MET A 230 -4.66 5.45 -8.52
CA MET A 230 -3.59 4.55 -8.11
C MET A 230 -3.45 4.51 -6.58
N ALA A 231 -3.56 5.66 -5.90
CA ALA A 231 -3.53 5.74 -4.45
C ALA A 231 -4.74 5.04 -3.81
N ALA A 232 -5.95 5.29 -4.32
CA ALA A 232 -7.19 4.63 -3.87
C ALA A 232 -7.13 3.11 -4.06
N ALA A 233 -6.61 2.63 -5.20
CA ALA A 233 -6.41 1.21 -5.46
C ALA A 233 -5.38 0.56 -4.52
N ALA A 234 -4.26 1.24 -4.23
CA ALA A 234 -3.26 0.74 -3.29
C ALA A 234 -3.82 0.65 -1.87
N GLN A 235 -4.59 1.65 -1.44
CA GLN A 235 -5.28 1.65 -0.14
C GLN A 235 -6.28 0.49 -0.04
N SER A 236 -7.06 0.25 -1.10
CA SER A 236 -8.02 -0.87 -1.19
C SER A 236 -7.36 -2.23 -0.95
N VAL A 237 -6.17 -2.46 -1.51
CA VAL A 237 -5.40 -3.69 -1.28
C VAL A 237 -4.90 -3.77 0.16
N ALA A 238 -4.40 -2.66 0.72
CA ALA A 238 -3.98 -2.62 2.11
C ALA A 238 -5.15 -2.92 3.07
N ASP A 239 -6.33 -2.38 2.79
CA ASP A 239 -7.54 -2.63 3.58
C ASP A 239 -8.01 -4.09 3.49
N HIS A 240 -7.85 -4.73 2.33
CA HIS A 240 -8.21 -6.12 2.12
C HIS A 240 -7.39 -7.07 2.99
N PHE A 241 -6.09 -6.86 3.08
CA PHE A 241 -5.23 -7.69 3.91
C PHE A 241 -5.23 -7.30 5.39
N GLY A 242 -5.50 -6.03 5.71
CA GLY A 242 -5.38 -5.50 7.07
C GLY A 242 -3.94 -5.47 7.57
N ASP A 243 -3.19 -6.56 7.45
CA ASP A 243 -1.76 -6.66 7.77
C ASP A 243 -0.95 -7.02 6.52
N ASN A 244 0.06 -6.22 6.21
CA ASN A 244 0.92 -6.39 5.03
C ASN A 244 2.29 -5.70 5.23
N ILE A 245 3.25 -6.03 4.39
CA ILE A 245 4.62 -5.47 4.38
C ILE A 245 4.98 -5.03 2.96
#